data_4dea444d521480801048f9b76522aa40
#
_entry.id   4dea444d521480801048f9b76522aa40
#
_cell.length_a   1.000
_cell.length_b   1.000
_cell.length_c   1.000
_cell.angle_alpha   90.00
_cell.angle_beta   90.00
_cell.angle_gamma   90.00
#
_symmetry.space_group_name_H-M   'P 1'
#
loop_
_entity.id
_entity.type
_entity.pdbx_description
1 polymer ?
#
loop_
_entity_poly.entity_id
_entity_poly.type
_entity_poly.pdbx_seq_one_letter_code
_entity_poly.pdbx_strand_id
1 'polypeptide(L)'
;MTSQQTKYLETNNPLHTLYPRFFDIDMRYCAGANNHQKGVNRAKLSVLIAIRFSIVTPGIVRWLYGINHRLALEHLNRLEKDGLLRVVKTHRSPDGRVYVPTYTAAKFAEELMGIDVHFRSNKNPSLQFNQNNIMHNLINAFVMLRGIHNYHSDETYAPMWSGFITEPEFKRINNLSDTRTVDGAVRLLDGSVAAIEIEHSFKNKTARQVILLKYLASLKKS
;
A
#
# COMPACT_ATOMS: atom_id res chain seq x y z
N MET A 1 -25.85 19.64 25.18
CA MET A 1 -25.21 19.10 23.96
C MET A 1 -23.91 18.43 24.38
N THR A 2 -23.95 17.17 24.62
CA THR A 2 -23.07 16.63 25.66
C THR A 2 -22.96 15.13 25.51
N SER A 3 -21.80 14.64 25.61
CA SER A 3 -21.39 13.36 26.22
C SER A 3 -21.76 12.03 25.56
N GLN A 4 -22.39 11.96 24.42
CA GLN A 4 -22.61 10.68 23.72
C GLN A 4 -21.66 10.41 22.54
N GLN A 5 -20.93 11.39 22.05
CA GLN A 5 -20.00 11.23 20.92
C GLN A 5 -18.64 10.65 21.30
N THR A 6 -18.29 10.65 22.59
CA THR A 6 -16.97 10.14 23.04
C THR A 6 -16.97 8.65 23.37
N LYS A 7 -18.12 8.01 23.41
CA LYS A 7 -18.25 6.60 23.87
C LYS A 7 -17.96 5.52 22.82
N TYR A 8 -17.78 5.91 21.55
CA TYR A 8 -17.50 4.96 20.46
C TYR A 8 -16.00 4.74 20.17
N LEU A 9 -15.09 5.46 20.86
CA LEU A 9 -13.65 5.36 20.66
C LEU A 9 -12.92 4.54 21.74
N GLU A 10 -13.61 4.03 22.73
CA GLU A 10 -13.05 3.14 23.75
C GLU A 10 -13.36 1.66 23.47
N THR A 11 -13.08 1.18 22.30
CA THR A 11 -12.88 -0.26 22.16
C THR A 11 -11.42 -0.54 22.51
N ASN A 12 -11.19 -1.28 23.60
CA ASN A 12 -9.90 -1.82 24.04
C ASN A 12 -9.30 -2.82 23.04
N ASN A 13 -9.45 -2.57 21.74
CA ASN A 13 -8.82 -3.37 20.71
C ASN A 13 -7.45 -2.76 20.40
N PRO A 14 -6.33 -3.42 20.75
CA PRO A 14 -4.99 -2.90 20.49
C PRO A 14 -4.73 -2.60 19.01
N LEU A 15 -5.55 -3.13 18.10
CA LEU A 15 -5.48 -2.84 16.66
C LEU A 15 -5.94 -1.41 16.32
N HIS A 16 -6.82 -0.80 17.09
CA HIS A 16 -7.24 0.60 16.86
C HIS A 16 -6.12 1.61 17.13
N THR A 17 -5.18 1.29 18.01
CA THR A 17 -3.99 2.13 18.26
C THR A 17 -2.98 2.08 17.13
N LEU A 18 -3.03 1.06 16.27
CA LEU A 18 -2.14 0.92 15.10
C LEU A 18 -2.63 1.74 13.89
N TYR A 19 -3.92 2.07 13.84
CA TYR A 19 -4.52 2.77 12.70
C TYR A 19 -3.78 4.07 12.31
N PRO A 20 -3.50 5.00 13.23
CA PRO A 20 -2.76 6.21 12.90
C PRO A 20 -1.34 5.94 12.41
N ARG A 21 -0.67 4.92 12.96
CA ARG A 21 0.73 4.61 12.66
C ARG A 21 0.98 4.20 11.21
N PHE A 22 -0.01 3.57 10.54
CA PHE A 22 0.12 3.22 9.13
C PHE A 22 0.18 4.44 8.21
N PHE A 23 -0.47 5.55 8.57
CA PHE A 23 -0.35 6.81 7.84
C PHE A 23 1.02 7.47 8.01
N ASP A 24 1.73 7.19 9.10
CA ASP A 24 3.02 7.81 9.43
C ASP A 24 4.20 7.07 8.80
N ILE A 25 3.97 5.95 8.10
CA ILE A 25 5.01 5.24 7.37
C ILE A 25 5.46 6.10 6.18
N ASP A 26 6.71 6.55 6.20
CA ASP A 26 7.27 7.35 5.10
C ASP A 26 7.45 6.49 3.84
N MET A 27 6.62 6.77 2.85
CA MET A 27 6.67 6.12 1.53
C MET A 27 7.25 7.04 0.46
N ARG A 28 7.81 8.18 0.83
CA ARG A 28 8.43 9.11 -0.10
C ARG A 28 9.84 8.64 -0.48
N TYR A 29 10.13 8.62 -1.78
CA TYR A 29 11.47 8.36 -2.26
C TYR A 29 12.34 9.61 -2.11
N CYS A 30 13.42 9.48 -1.34
CA CYS A 30 14.49 10.46 -1.25
C CYS A 30 15.75 9.84 -1.85
N ALA A 31 16.31 10.45 -2.90
CA ALA A 31 17.41 9.85 -3.65
C ALA A 31 18.69 9.67 -2.80
N GLY A 32 18.92 10.54 -1.82
CA GLY A 32 20.16 10.53 -1.03
C GLY A 32 21.35 11.20 -1.76
N ALA A 33 22.43 11.48 -1.02
CA ALA A 33 23.56 12.27 -1.46
C ALA A 33 24.51 11.54 -2.42
N ASN A 34 24.59 10.22 -2.36
CA ASN A 34 25.50 9.42 -3.16
C ASN A 34 24.86 8.11 -3.66
N ASN A 35 25.57 7.40 -4.55
CA ASN A 35 25.04 6.19 -5.18
C ASN A 35 24.77 5.06 -4.18
N HIS A 36 25.56 4.92 -3.11
CA HIS A 36 25.32 3.96 -2.06
C HIS A 36 24.00 4.25 -1.35
N GLN A 37 23.82 5.50 -0.89
CA GLN A 37 22.59 5.94 -0.22
C GLN A 37 21.37 5.80 -1.12
N LYS A 38 21.50 6.14 -2.41
CA LYS A 38 20.43 5.90 -3.41
C LYS A 38 20.05 4.42 -3.48
N GLY A 39 21.03 3.53 -3.48
CA GLY A 39 20.79 2.08 -3.49
C GLY A 39 20.06 1.59 -2.25
N VAL A 40 20.49 2.02 -1.07
CA VAL A 40 19.87 1.70 0.22
C VAL A 40 18.42 2.22 0.28
N ASN A 41 18.19 3.49 -0.09
CA ASN A 41 16.86 4.10 -0.04
C ASN A 41 15.89 3.42 -1.02
N ARG A 42 16.35 3.06 -2.22
CA ARG A 42 15.54 2.27 -3.18
C ARG A 42 15.23 0.88 -2.64
N ALA A 43 16.18 0.20 -2.01
CA ALA A 43 15.96 -1.13 -1.43
C ALA A 43 14.90 -1.08 -0.33
N LYS A 44 15.05 -0.17 0.64
CA LYS A 44 14.08 0.03 1.72
C LYS A 44 12.68 0.27 1.19
N LEU A 45 12.51 1.25 0.30
CA LEU A 45 11.20 1.62 -0.23
C LEU A 45 10.59 0.52 -1.10
N SER A 46 11.38 -0.19 -1.92
CA SER A 46 10.88 -1.31 -2.72
C SER A 46 10.38 -2.46 -1.84
N VAL A 47 11.07 -2.76 -0.74
CA VAL A 47 10.61 -3.77 0.24
C VAL A 47 9.33 -3.31 0.93
N LEU A 48 9.24 -2.05 1.37
CA LEU A 48 8.03 -1.50 1.97
C LEU A 48 6.83 -1.57 1.00
N ILE A 49 7.04 -1.23 -0.28
CA ILE A 49 6.00 -1.38 -1.31
C ILE A 49 5.55 -2.83 -1.43
N ALA A 50 6.49 -3.77 -1.54
CA ALA A 50 6.16 -5.18 -1.66
C ALA A 50 5.39 -5.70 -0.43
N ILE A 51 5.73 -5.26 0.78
CA ILE A 51 5.05 -5.64 2.01
C ILE A 51 3.64 -5.03 2.08
N ARG A 52 3.51 -3.73 1.84
CA ARG A 52 2.24 -3.01 2.01
C ARG A 52 1.21 -3.34 0.93
N PHE A 53 1.66 -3.59 -0.31
CA PHE A 53 0.79 -3.93 -1.46
C PHE A 53 0.84 -5.42 -1.85
N SER A 54 1.60 -6.24 -1.12
CA SER A 54 1.85 -7.67 -1.37
C SER A 54 2.67 -7.96 -2.64
N ILE A 55 2.92 -6.98 -3.50
CA ILE A 55 3.67 -7.10 -4.75
C ILE A 55 4.39 -5.80 -5.10
N VAL A 56 5.48 -5.93 -5.86
CA VAL A 56 6.14 -4.82 -6.57
C VAL A 56 6.55 -5.28 -7.97
N THR A 57 6.61 -4.37 -8.95
CA THR A 57 6.99 -4.69 -10.33
C THR A 57 8.06 -3.75 -10.87
N PRO A 58 8.78 -4.15 -11.94
CA PRO A 58 9.71 -3.27 -12.64
C PRO A 58 9.05 -1.96 -13.10
N GLY A 59 7.77 -2.00 -13.52
CA GLY A 59 7.02 -0.83 -13.93
C GLY A 59 6.87 0.21 -12.81
N ILE A 60 6.49 -0.24 -11.60
CA ILE A 60 6.39 0.64 -10.42
C ILE A 60 7.76 1.22 -10.06
N VAL A 61 8.79 0.38 -10.00
CA VAL A 61 10.17 0.79 -9.66
C VAL A 61 10.73 1.79 -10.67
N ARG A 62 10.53 1.52 -11.97
CA ARG A 62 10.93 2.41 -13.06
C ARG A 62 10.32 3.80 -12.91
N TRP A 63 9.01 3.84 -12.73
CA TRP A 63 8.27 5.08 -12.57
C TRP A 63 8.72 5.84 -11.31
N LEU A 64 8.77 5.14 -10.17
CA LEU A 64 9.04 5.76 -8.87
C LEU A 64 10.46 6.35 -8.76
N TYR A 65 11.45 5.69 -9.35
CA TYR A 65 12.85 6.11 -9.23
C TYR A 65 13.38 6.84 -10.47
N GLY A 66 12.56 7.02 -11.51
CA GLY A 66 12.98 7.68 -12.75
C GLY A 66 14.12 6.92 -13.48
N ILE A 67 14.12 5.59 -13.42
CA ILE A 67 15.17 4.75 -14.04
C ILE A 67 14.61 3.95 -15.22
N ASN A 68 15.49 3.46 -16.09
CA ASN A 68 15.06 2.62 -17.20
C ASN A 68 14.64 1.21 -16.74
N HIS A 69 13.97 0.46 -17.60
CA HIS A 69 13.43 -0.86 -17.29
C HIS A 69 14.53 -1.87 -16.90
N ARG A 70 15.69 -1.83 -17.56
CA ARG A 70 16.83 -2.73 -17.26
C ARG A 70 17.32 -2.52 -15.83
N LEU A 71 17.55 -1.26 -15.43
CA LEU A 71 17.97 -0.94 -14.07
C LEU A 71 16.93 -1.29 -13.02
N ALA A 72 15.62 -1.16 -13.34
CA ALA A 72 14.55 -1.60 -12.46
C ALA A 72 14.56 -3.11 -12.25
N LEU A 73 14.76 -3.89 -13.31
CA LEU A 73 14.94 -5.34 -13.23
C LEU A 73 16.19 -5.73 -12.42
N GLU A 74 17.33 -5.12 -12.71
CA GLU A 74 18.59 -5.36 -11.99
C GLU A 74 18.42 -5.08 -10.48
N HIS A 75 17.72 -4.00 -10.13
CA HIS A 75 17.42 -3.65 -8.75
C HIS A 75 16.56 -4.72 -8.05
N LEU A 76 15.44 -5.14 -8.65
CA LEU A 76 14.55 -6.14 -8.07
C LEU A 76 15.20 -7.55 -8.02
N ASN A 77 15.97 -7.92 -9.03
CA ASN A 77 16.73 -9.17 -9.04
C ASN A 77 17.82 -9.20 -7.96
N ARG A 78 18.42 -8.04 -7.62
CA ARG A 78 19.32 -7.94 -6.47
C ARG A 78 18.59 -8.20 -5.17
N LEU A 79 17.43 -7.60 -4.94
CA LEU A 79 16.61 -7.84 -3.75
C LEU A 79 16.14 -9.31 -3.66
N GLU A 80 15.91 -9.96 -4.81
CA GLU A 80 15.64 -11.40 -4.86
C GLU A 80 16.86 -12.22 -4.44
N LYS A 81 18.04 -11.89 -4.97
CA LYS A 81 19.31 -12.54 -4.59
C LYS A 81 19.64 -12.36 -3.11
N ASP A 82 19.30 -11.20 -2.54
CA ASP A 82 19.48 -10.88 -1.13
C ASP A 82 18.40 -11.55 -0.24
N GLY A 83 17.50 -12.35 -0.84
CA GLY A 83 16.46 -13.10 -0.13
C GLY A 83 15.29 -12.26 0.38
N LEU A 84 15.21 -10.99 0.00
CA LEU A 84 14.12 -10.09 0.41
C LEU A 84 12.87 -10.24 -0.46
N LEU A 85 13.04 -10.51 -1.73
CA LEU A 85 11.94 -10.72 -2.68
C LEU A 85 12.01 -12.08 -3.34
N ARG A 86 10.92 -12.50 -3.96
CA ARG A 86 10.86 -13.68 -4.84
C ARG A 86 10.07 -13.34 -6.08
N VAL A 87 10.62 -13.68 -7.25
CA VAL A 87 9.94 -13.47 -8.54
C VAL A 87 8.85 -14.51 -8.76
N VAL A 88 7.69 -14.05 -9.24
CA VAL A 88 6.58 -14.89 -9.72
C VAL A 88 6.25 -14.46 -11.14
N LYS A 89 6.45 -15.36 -12.11
CA LYS A 89 6.05 -15.14 -13.50
C LYS A 89 4.53 -15.18 -13.63
N THR A 90 3.95 -14.23 -14.35
CA THR A 90 2.51 -14.14 -14.53
C THR A 90 2.15 -13.29 -15.75
N HIS A 91 1.15 -13.71 -16.51
CA HIS A 91 0.60 -12.94 -17.64
C HIS A 91 -0.34 -11.81 -17.18
N ARG A 92 -0.65 -11.74 -15.88
CA ARG A 92 -1.56 -10.74 -15.30
C ARG A 92 -0.87 -9.43 -14.93
N SER A 93 0.46 -9.38 -15.07
CA SER A 93 1.25 -8.17 -14.92
C SER A 93 1.76 -7.69 -16.29
N PRO A 94 1.70 -6.39 -16.59
CA PRO A 94 2.29 -5.83 -17.81
C PRO A 94 3.78 -6.15 -17.97
N ASP A 95 4.49 -6.35 -16.87
CA ASP A 95 5.91 -6.70 -16.83
C ASP A 95 6.17 -8.22 -17.00
N GLY A 96 5.13 -9.04 -17.21
CA GLY A 96 5.22 -10.50 -17.30
C GLY A 96 5.62 -11.19 -15.99
N ARG A 97 5.81 -10.43 -14.92
CA ARG A 97 6.22 -10.89 -13.58
C ARG A 97 5.83 -9.91 -12.50
N VAL A 98 5.78 -10.41 -11.27
CA VAL A 98 5.72 -9.62 -10.04
C VAL A 98 6.78 -10.13 -9.07
N TYR A 99 7.21 -9.29 -8.16
CA TYR A 99 8.07 -9.66 -7.04
C TYR A 99 7.25 -9.60 -5.76
N VAL A 100 7.26 -10.68 -5.00
CA VAL A 100 6.52 -10.82 -3.75
C VAL A 100 7.50 -10.81 -2.58
N PRO A 101 7.11 -10.27 -1.41
CA PRO A 101 7.99 -10.24 -0.25
C PRO A 101 8.20 -11.64 0.33
N THR A 102 9.37 -11.86 0.92
CA THR A 102 9.70 -13.05 1.71
C THR A 102 9.45 -12.79 3.20
N TYR A 103 9.61 -13.81 4.03
CA TYR A 103 9.60 -13.65 5.48
C TYR A 103 10.73 -12.73 5.97
N THR A 104 11.91 -12.81 5.36
CA THR A 104 13.04 -11.91 5.65
C THR A 104 12.66 -10.46 5.36
N ALA A 105 11.97 -10.20 4.25
CA ALA A 105 11.46 -8.86 3.94
C ALA A 105 10.44 -8.37 4.98
N ALA A 106 9.57 -9.26 5.48
CA ALA A 106 8.62 -8.90 6.52
C ALA A 106 9.33 -8.45 7.79
N LYS A 107 10.34 -9.20 8.24
CA LYS A 107 11.15 -8.82 9.42
C LYS A 107 11.92 -7.52 9.22
N PHE A 108 12.52 -7.33 8.04
CA PHE A 108 13.17 -6.08 7.70
C PHE A 108 12.20 -4.88 7.68
N ALA A 109 10.99 -5.09 7.16
CA ALA A 109 9.97 -4.05 7.15
C ALA A 109 9.43 -3.73 8.57
N GLU A 110 9.30 -4.71 9.47
CA GLU A 110 8.94 -4.50 10.87
C GLU A 110 9.93 -3.55 11.56
N GLU A 111 11.23 -3.74 11.34
CA GLU A 111 12.28 -2.85 11.86
C GLU A 111 12.16 -1.42 11.29
N LEU A 112 11.84 -1.29 10.00
CA LEU A 112 11.70 0.02 9.36
C LEU A 112 10.44 0.78 9.81
N MET A 113 9.33 0.08 9.98
CA MET A 113 8.02 0.67 10.28
C MET A 113 7.75 0.77 11.78
N GLY A 114 8.41 -0.05 12.60
CA GLY A 114 8.08 -0.22 14.01
C GLY A 114 6.68 -0.82 14.22
N ILE A 115 6.16 -1.56 13.25
CA ILE A 115 4.83 -2.18 13.26
C ILE A 115 4.99 -3.64 12.85
N ASP A 116 4.40 -4.57 13.59
CA ASP A 116 4.40 -5.99 13.24
C ASP A 116 3.72 -6.21 11.89
N VAL A 117 4.35 -6.97 11.01
CA VAL A 117 3.83 -7.35 9.71
C VAL A 117 3.12 -8.70 9.81
N HIS A 118 1.84 -8.72 9.41
CA HIS A 118 1.15 -10.00 9.27
C HIS A 118 1.61 -10.70 8.00
N PHE A 119 2.24 -11.88 8.15
CA PHE A 119 2.74 -12.68 7.05
C PHE A 119 2.08 -14.07 7.04
N ARG A 120 1.33 -14.39 5.98
CA ARG A 120 0.51 -15.62 5.90
C ARG A 120 1.33 -16.91 5.93
N SER A 121 2.49 -16.89 5.28
CA SER A 121 3.34 -18.07 5.17
C SER A 121 4.80 -17.67 5.01
N ASN A 122 5.65 -18.18 5.87
CA ASN A 122 7.10 -18.06 5.76
C ASN A 122 7.72 -19.06 4.76
N LYS A 123 6.96 -20.08 4.31
CA LYS A 123 7.44 -21.11 3.37
C LYS A 123 7.14 -20.78 1.91
N ASN A 124 5.98 -20.16 1.64
CA ASN A 124 5.54 -19.86 0.28
C ASN A 124 5.07 -18.40 0.14
N PRO A 125 5.95 -17.49 -0.26
CA PRO A 125 5.60 -16.08 -0.45
C PRO A 125 4.48 -15.85 -1.47
N SER A 126 4.31 -16.73 -2.45
CA SER A 126 3.24 -16.60 -3.46
C SER A 126 1.83 -16.69 -2.88
N LEU A 127 1.67 -17.20 -1.65
CA LEU A 127 0.40 -17.23 -0.94
C LEU A 127 0.03 -15.88 -0.31
N GLN A 128 0.93 -14.89 -0.34
CA GLN A 128 0.65 -13.57 0.23
C GLN A 128 -0.30 -12.74 -0.61
N PHE A 129 -0.51 -13.09 -1.87
CA PHE A 129 -1.37 -12.34 -2.78
C PHE A 129 -2.27 -13.25 -3.62
N ASN A 130 -3.40 -12.71 -4.08
CA ASN A 130 -4.28 -13.38 -5.03
C ASN A 130 -3.86 -12.99 -6.45
N GLN A 131 -3.49 -13.97 -7.28
CA GLN A 131 -3.09 -13.71 -8.67
C GLN A 131 -4.19 -13.04 -9.50
N ASN A 132 -5.47 -13.24 -9.15
CA ASN A 132 -6.59 -12.58 -9.83
C ASN A 132 -6.62 -11.07 -9.57
N ASN A 133 -6.01 -10.61 -8.48
CA ASN A 133 -6.05 -9.21 -8.05
C ASN A 133 -4.76 -8.44 -8.42
N ILE A 134 -3.85 -9.04 -9.21
CA ILE A 134 -2.56 -8.39 -9.53
C ILE A 134 -2.77 -7.00 -10.13
N MET A 135 -3.60 -6.86 -11.17
CA MET A 135 -3.86 -5.55 -11.79
C MET A 135 -4.47 -4.56 -10.81
N HIS A 136 -5.45 -5.01 -10.01
CA HIS A 136 -6.03 -4.18 -8.96
C HIS A 136 -4.98 -3.69 -7.97
N ASN A 137 -4.15 -4.60 -7.45
CA ASN A 137 -3.09 -4.25 -6.50
C ASN A 137 -2.04 -3.30 -7.11
N LEU A 138 -1.69 -3.48 -8.40
CA LEU A 138 -0.76 -2.57 -9.10
C LEU A 138 -1.34 -1.17 -9.29
N ILE A 139 -2.62 -1.07 -9.69
CA ILE A 139 -3.31 0.21 -9.83
C ILE A 139 -3.40 0.89 -8.47
N ASN A 140 -3.75 0.13 -7.41
CA ASN A 140 -3.81 0.65 -6.05
C ASN A 140 -2.44 1.18 -5.60
N ALA A 141 -1.38 0.39 -5.76
CA ALA A 141 -0.02 0.82 -5.44
C ALA A 141 0.38 2.09 -6.20
N PHE A 142 0.09 2.15 -7.51
CA PHE A 142 0.39 3.32 -8.32
C PHE A 142 -0.38 4.57 -7.85
N VAL A 143 -1.70 4.46 -7.60
CA VAL A 143 -2.53 5.58 -7.14
C VAL A 143 -2.04 6.09 -5.78
N MET A 144 -1.84 5.20 -4.81
CA MET A 144 -1.40 5.57 -3.47
C MET A 144 -0.02 6.24 -3.47
N LEU A 145 0.94 5.66 -4.21
CA LEU A 145 2.28 6.22 -4.35
C LEU A 145 2.27 7.52 -5.16
N ARG A 146 1.41 7.63 -6.19
CA ARG A 146 1.30 8.85 -7.00
C ARG A 146 0.89 10.06 -6.19
N GLY A 147 -0.04 9.89 -5.25
CA GLY A 147 -0.45 11.00 -4.39
C GLY A 147 0.62 11.46 -3.42
N ILE A 148 1.48 10.55 -2.92
CA ILE A 148 2.66 10.91 -2.12
C ILE A 148 3.72 11.59 -2.99
N HIS A 149 3.93 11.14 -4.25
CA HIS A 149 4.97 11.61 -5.17
C HIS A 149 4.42 12.61 -6.20
N ASN A 150 3.47 13.44 -5.80
CA ASN A 150 2.95 14.48 -6.66
C ASN A 150 3.81 15.73 -6.60
N TYR A 151 3.99 16.37 -7.77
CA TYR A 151 4.73 17.60 -7.94
C TYR A 151 3.93 18.55 -8.83
N HIS A 152 4.06 19.84 -8.61
CA HIS A 152 3.59 20.86 -9.55
C HIS A 152 4.38 20.82 -10.86
N SER A 153 3.93 21.58 -11.86
CA SER A 153 4.60 21.70 -13.16
C SER A 153 5.98 22.35 -13.07
N ASP A 154 6.26 23.09 -12.03
CA ASP A 154 7.56 23.71 -11.71
C ASP A 154 8.46 22.79 -10.87
N GLU A 155 8.13 21.49 -10.78
CA GLU A 155 8.83 20.48 -9.98
C GLU A 155 8.75 20.70 -8.45
N THR A 156 7.96 21.66 -7.97
CA THR A 156 7.73 21.84 -6.54
C THR A 156 6.93 20.66 -5.97
N TYR A 157 7.42 20.09 -4.87
CA TYR A 157 6.74 18.97 -4.19
C TYR A 157 5.39 19.41 -3.64
N ALA A 158 4.35 18.76 -4.11
CA ALA A 158 2.96 19.05 -3.76
C ALA A 158 2.14 17.76 -3.59
N PRO A 159 2.34 17.01 -2.50
CA PRO A 159 1.64 15.75 -2.28
C PRO A 159 0.13 15.98 -2.20
N MET A 160 -0.64 15.03 -2.69
CA MET A 160 -2.10 15.03 -2.56
C MET A 160 -2.55 14.60 -1.17
N TRP A 161 -1.75 13.75 -0.51
CA TRP A 161 -1.96 13.27 0.86
C TRP A 161 -0.64 13.03 1.58
N SER A 162 -0.69 13.07 2.91
CA SER A 162 0.49 12.93 3.78
C SER A 162 0.84 11.46 4.06
N GLY A 163 -0.10 10.54 3.91
CA GLY A 163 0.10 9.12 4.16
C GLY A 163 -1.12 8.31 3.73
N PHE A 164 -1.00 6.99 3.77
CA PHE A 164 -2.08 6.09 3.37
C PHE A 164 -2.07 4.78 4.15
N ILE A 165 -3.21 4.09 4.12
CA ILE A 165 -3.40 2.71 4.59
C ILE A 165 -3.82 1.88 3.38
N THR A 166 -3.21 0.72 3.19
CA THR A 166 -3.54 -0.19 2.09
C THR A 166 -4.73 -1.10 2.45
N GLU A 167 -5.35 -1.75 1.46
CA GLU A 167 -6.44 -2.70 1.68
C GLU A 167 -6.08 -3.81 2.68
N PRO A 168 -4.90 -4.48 2.60
CA PRO A 168 -4.51 -5.50 3.57
C PRO A 168 -4.38 -4.96 5.00
N GLU A 169 -3.83 -3.76 5.16
CA GLU A 169 -3.70 -3.08 6.44
C GLU A 169 -5.07 -2.69 7.01
N PHE A 170 -5.94 -2.15 6.16
CA PHE A 170 -7.31 -1.80 6.54
C PHE A 170 -8.11 -3.04 7.02
N LYS A 171 -8.03 -4.16 6.28
CA LYS A 171 -8.65 -5.43 6.67
C LYS A 171 -8.14 -5.95 8.00
N ARG A 172 -6.87 -5.77 8.30
CA ARG A 172 -6.26 -6.18 9.55
C ARG A 172 -6.80 -5.38 10.74
N ILE A 173 -7.01 -4.09 10.56
CA ILE A 173 -7.50 -3.19 11.61
C ILE A 173 -9.00 -3.35 11.83
N ASN A 174 -9.77 -3.46 10.73
CA ASN A 174 -11.22 -3.51 10.74
C ASN A 174 -11.75 -4.94 10.52
N ASN A 175 -11.65 -5.76 11.55
CA ASN A 175 -12.17 -7.14 11.54
C ASN A 175 -13.71 -7.23 11.69
N LEU A 176 -14.42 -6.11 11.65
CA LEU A 176 -15.87 -6.09 11.83
C LEU A 176 -16.56 -6.52 10.53
N SER A 177 -17.42 -7.52 10.59
CA SER A 177 -18.19 -8.08 9.46
C SER A 177 -19.07 -7.02 8.76
N ASP A 178 -19.46 -5.97 9.48
CA ASP A 178 -20.37 -4.93 9.00
C ASP A 178 -19.66 -3.74 8.36
N THR A 179 -18.33 -3.67 8.43
CA THR A 179 -17.58 -2.58 7.81
C THR A 179 -17.19 -2.95 6.38
N ARG A 180 -17.56 -2.09 5.43
CA ARG A 180 -17.10 -2.26 4.05
C ARG A 180 -15.58 -2.12 4.01
N THR A 181 -14.92 -3.11 3.42
CA THR A 181 -13.51 -3.01 3.10
C THR A 181 -13.33 -2.02 1.95
N VAL A 182 -12.48 -1.03 2.17
CA VAL A 182 -12.03 -0.07 1.14
C VAL A 182 -10.73 -0.57 0.52
N ASP A 183 -10.43 -0.16 -0.71
CA ASP A 183 -9.17 -0.50 -1.38
C ASP A 183 -7.98 0.24 -0.74
N GLY A 184 -8.27 1.29 0.01
CA GLY A 184 -7.34 1.99 0.87
C GLY A 184 -7.93 3.24 1.49
N ALA A 185 -7.18 3.86 2.40
CA ALA A 185 -7.51 5.14 2.99
C ALA A 185 -6.32 6.08 2.90
N VAL A 186 -6.55 7.36 2.65
CA VAL A 186 -5.51 8.39 2.57
C VAL A 186 -5.77 9.46 3.62
N ARG A 187 -4.71 9.97 4.23
CA ARG A 187 -4.77 11.14 5.10
C ARG A 187 -4.39 12.37 4.31
N LEU A 188 -5.37 13.25 4.08
CA LEU A 188 -5.19 14.52 3.37
C LEU A 188 -4.27 15.47 4.16
N LEU A 189 -3.87 16.56 3.54
CA LEU A 189 -2.92 17.52 4.15
C LEU A 189 -3.56 18.31 5.30
N ASP A 190 -4.87 18.42 5.32
CA ASP A 190 -5.64 19.02 6.42
C ASP A 190 -5.89 18.06 7.61
N GLY A 191 -5.37 16.82 7.51
CA GLY A 191 -5.55 15.78 8.52
C GLY A 191 -6.80 14.94 8.37
N SER A 192 -7.73 15.30 7.49
CA SER A 192 -8.92 14.49 7.21
C SER A 192 -8.56 13.18 6.51
N VAL A 193 -9.41 12.17 6.64
CA VAL A 193 -9.20 10.84 6.05
C VAL A 193 -10.26 10.59 4.99
N ALA A 194 -9.81 10.16 3.81
CA ALA A 194 -10.67 9.79 2.70
C ALA A 194 -10.46 8.32 2.31
N ALA A 195 -11.57 7.62 2.03
CA ALA A 195 -11.54 6.27 1.47
C ALA A 195 -11.22 6.33 -0.03
N ILE A 196 -10.40 5.37 -0.50
CA ILE A 196 -10.09 5.17 -1.91
C ILE A 196 -10.75 3.88 -2.37
N GLU A 197 -11.44 3.95 -3.50
CA GLU A 197 -11.98 2.80 -4.24
C GLU A 197 -11.45 2.81 -5.67
N ILE A 198 -10.94 1.67 -6.10
CA ILE A 198 -10.37 1.48 -7.43
C ILE A 198 -11.29 0.60 -8.26
N GLU A 199 -11.95 1.20 -9.21
CA GLU A 199 -12.83 0.50 -10.13
C GLU A 199 -12.13 0.28 -11.48
N HIS A 200 -11.63 -0.92 -11.69
CA HIS A 200 -10.97 -1.32 -12.95
C HIS A 200 -11.80 -2.31 -13.78
N SER A 201 -13.01 -2.66 -13.31
CA SER A 201 -13.93 -3.55 -14.00
C SER A 201 -15.26 -2.86 -14.30
N PHE A 202 -15.92 -3.29 -15.39
CA PHE A 202 -17.21 -2.72 -15.74
C PHE A 202 -18.29 -3.28 -14.79
N LYS A 203 -18.71 -2.49 -13.80
CA LYS A 203 -19.89 -2.81 -12.98
C LYS A 203 -21.12 -2.14 -13.59
N ASN A 204 -22.23 -2.85 -13.65
CA ASN A 204 -23.50 -2.27 -14.09
C ASN A 204 -24.01 -1.24 -13.05
N LYS A 205 -24.99 -0.40 -13.46
CA LYS A 205 -25.56 0.67 -12.64
C LYS A 205 -26.04 0.17 -11.28
N THR A 206 -26.73 -0.97 -11.26
CA THR A 206 -27.27 -1.57 -10.02
C THR A 206 -26.18 -1.95 -9.03
N ALA A 207 -25.10 -2.58 -9.48
CA ALA A 207 -23.97 -2.93 -8.63
C ALA A 207 -23.30 -1.70 -8.02
N ARG A 208 -23.15 -0.60 -8.81
CA ARG A 208 -22.61 0.68 -8.30
C ARG A 208 -23.53 1.30 -7.26
N GLN A 209 -24.87 1.28 -7.47
CA GLN A 209 -25.83 1.80 -6.50
C GLN A 209 -25.76 1.05 -5.16
N VAL A 210 -25.67 -0.28 -5.18
CA VAL A 210 -25.52 -1.10 -3.96
C VAL A 210 -24.24 -0.70 -3.19
N ILE A 211 -23.15 -0.46 -3.89
CA ILE A 211 -21.89 -0.01 -3.29
C ILE A 211 -22.07 1.35 -2.61
N LEU A 212 -22.62 2.32 -3.31
CA LEU A 212 -22.87 3.67 -2.77
C LEU A 212 -23.79 3.65 -1.55
N LEU A 213 -24.85 2.84 -1.56
CA LEU A 213 -25.75 2.68 -0.43
C LEU A 213 -25.05 2.10 0.81
N LYS A 214 -24.11 1.17 0.63
CA LYS A 214 -23.30 0.66 1.75
C LYS A 214 -22.39 1.73 2.34
N TYR A 215 -21.79 2.60 1.52
CA TYR A 215 -21.03 3.75 2.02
C TYR A 215 -21.89 4.72 2.80
N LEU A 216 -23.05 5.09 2.27
CA LEU A 216 -23.99 5.98 2.95
C LEU A 216 -24.46 5.40 4.31
N ALA A 217 -24.67 4.08 4.37
CA ALA A 217 -25.02 3.41 5.62
C ALA A 217 -23.88 3.43 6.64
N SER A 218 -22.62 3.31 6.18
CA SER A 218 -21.44 3.39 7.06
C SER A 218 -21.26 4.82 7.62
N LEU A 219 -21.45 5.85 6.79
CA LEU A 219 -21.36 7.26 7.22
C LEU A 219 -22.42 7.67 8.25
N LYS A 220 -23.61 7.06 8.22
CA LYS A 220 -24.69 7.32 9.19
C LYS A 220 -24.45 6.66 10.56
N LYS A 221 -23.53 5.69 10.64
CA LYS A 221 -23.16 5.00 11.88
C LYS A 221 -21.96 5.64 12.59
N SER A 222 -21.28 6.58 11.92
CA SER A 222 -20.15 7.38 12.44
C SER A 222 -20.68 8.65 13.11
#